data_cf195d47b56184bdf7784baa626fc044
#
_entry.id   cf195d47b56184bdf7784baa626fc044
#
_cell.length_a   1.000
_cell.length_b   1.000
_cell.length_c   1.000
_cell.angle_alpha   90.00
_cell.angle_beta   90.00
_cell.angle_gamma   90.00
#
_symmetry.space_group_name_H-M   'P 1'
#
loop_
_entity.id
_entity.type
_entity.pdbx_description
1 polymer ?
#
loop_
_entity_poly.entity_id
_entity_poly.type
_entity_poly.pdbx_seq_one_letter_code
_entity_poly.pdbx_strand_id
1 'polypeptide(L)'
;MKVLQLGKFYPIRGGVEKVMWDITFGLAERGIPCDMLCAVLPGEQVDEEHQAFITETKETLELSLGPYGRVIGVRALAKKAGTMLSLSMIRWMLQHAKEYDIIHIHHPDPMAALALWHARYKGRVILHWHSDILRQKILLAFYVPLQSWLIKRAERIIGTTPVYIRESPYLQHVQEKVTYVPIGIQPILYAPWDADEIRARYPGKKIVFALGRLVPYKGFHILVEAASQLGPEYLVLIGGKGPLQGALEKQIEELGVQDRVQLLGYISPDVLPAMFGACDVYVMSSDQKTEAFGIVQIEAMSCGKPVVSTRIPHSGVSWVNKDGESGLNVPPDDPKNLAFAIKRICDNEQNYQKFAAGAMKRYEELFTSRQMIDKIINVYEQTD
;
A
#
# COMPACT_ATOMS: atom_id res chain seq x y z
N MET A 1 2.49 23.32 15.63
CA MET A 1 3.12 22.57 14.55
C MET A 1 2.12 22.41 13.42
N LYS A 2 2.44 22.91 12.21
CA LYS A 2 1.62 22.76 11.00
C LYS A 2 2.40 21.91 9.98
N VAL A 3 1.78 20.85 9.46
CA VAL A 3 2.43 19.84 8.62
C VAL A 3 1.88 19.88 7.20
N LEU A 4 2.76 19.72 6.20
CA LEU A 4 2.39 19.48 4.82
C LEU A 4 2.80 18.07 4.41
N GLN A 5 1.84 17.21 4.07
CA GLN A 5 2.09 15.97 3.36
C GLN A 5 2.25 16.30 1.87
N LEU A 6 3.40 15.95 1.27
CA LEU A 6 3.74 16.35 -0.09
C LEU A 6 3.97 15.15 -0.99
N GLY A 7 3.27 15.11 -2.10
CA GLY A 7 3.52 14.16 -3.17
C GLY A 7 2.30 13.47 -3.74
N LYS A 8 2.58 12.57 -4.69
CA LYS A 8 1.61 11.68 -5.30
C LYS A 8 0.47 12.41 -6.03
N PHE A 9 -0.68 11.78 -6.11
CA PHE A 9 -1.81 12.25 -6.87
C PHE A 9 -3.13 11.88 -6.20
N TYR A 10 -4.16 12.62 -6.55
CA TYR A 10 -5.52 12.39 -6.14
C TYR A 10 -6.39 12.21 -7.40
N PRO A 11 -7.44 11.39 -7.42
CA PRO A 11 -7.93 10.56 -6.30
C PRO A 11 -7.00 9.41 -5.93
N ILE A 12 -7.21 8.82 -4.76
CA ILE A 12 -6.42 7.73 -4.22
C ILE A 12 -6.55 6.48 -5.11
N ARG A 13 -5.42 5.98 -5.62
CA ARG A 13 -5.38 4.82 -6.53
C ARG A 13 -4.37 3.76 -6.14
N GLY A 14 -3.58 4.01 -5.12
CA GLY A 14 -2.51 3.13 -4.67
C GLY A 14 -2.20 3.24 -3.19
N GLY A 15 -1.36 2.33 -2.72
CA GLY A 15 -1.05 2.23 -1.30
C GLY A 15 -0.36 3.46 -0.72
N VAL A 16 0.50 4.14 -1.50
CA VAL A 16 1.22 5.33 -0.99
C VAL A 16 0.29 6.52 -0.82
N GLU A 17 -0.61 6.73 -1.79
CA GLU A 17 -1.64 7.78 -1.71
C GLU A 17 -2.56 7.54 -0.50
N LYS A 18 -2.93 6.28 -0.25
CA LYS A 18 -3.75 5.90 0.91
C LYS A 18 -3.03 6.17 2.22
N VAL A 19 -1.75 5.81 2.33
CA VAL A 19 -0.95 6.11 3.52
C VAL A 19 -0.84 7.61 3.77
N MET A 20 -0.60 8.39 2.73
CA MET A 20 -0.52 9.85 2.81
C MET A 20 -1.85 10.47 3.29
N TRP A 21 -2.97 9.97 2.75
CA TRP A 21 -4.32 10.33 3.20
C TRP A 21 -4.54 9.98 4.68
N ASP A 22 -4.25 8.73 5.07
CA ASP A 22 -4.47 8.26 6.43
C ASP A 22 -3.63 9.02 7.46
N ILE A 23 -2.41 9.42 7.09
CA ILE A 23 -1.57 10.29 7.93
C ILE A 23 -2.19 11.68 8.05
N THR A 24 -2.62 12.28 6.93
CA THR A 24 -3.23 13.62 6.93
C THR A 24 -4.48 13.64 7.81
N PHE A 25 -5.37 12.69 7.58
CA PHE A 25 -6.62 12.56 8.34
C PHE A 25 -6.36 12.28 9.82
N GLY A 26 -5.50 11.31 10.13
CA GLY A 26 -5.22 10.94 11.51
C GLY A 26 -4.50 12.02 12.33
N LEU A 27 -3.71 12.90 11.70
CA LEU A 27 -3.13 14.08 12.35
C LEU A 27 -4.21 15.14 12.60
N ALA A 28 -5.08 15.39 11.61
CA ALA A 28 -6.18 16.34 11.73
C ALA A 28 -7.16 15.93 12.83
N GLU A 29 -7.51 14.64 12.98
CA GLU A 29 -8.34 14.12 14.07
C GLU A 29 -7.73 14.36 15.47
N ARG A 30 -6.39 14.46 15.55
CA ARG A 30 -5.68 14.79 16.80
C ARG A 30 -5.48 16.29 17.02
N GLY A 31 -6.11 17.14 16.19
CA GLY A 31 -6.00 18.59 16.29
C GLY A 31 -4.65 19.14 15.81
N ILE A 32 -3.85 18.35 15.07
CA ILE A 32 -2.59 18.79 14.46
C ILE A 32 -2.89 19.27 13.04
N PRO A 33 -2.74 20.58 12.74
CA PRO A 33 -2.96 21.10 11.41
C PRO A 33 -2.11 20.39 10.36
N CYS A 34 -2.77 19.70 9.42
CA CYS A 34 -2.11 18.90 8.39
C CYS A 34 -2.81 19.03 7.04
N ASP A 35 -2.12 19.60 6.07
CA ASP A 35 -2.58 19.69 4.69
C ASP A 35 -1.91 18.62 3.82
N MET A 36 -2.60 18.15 2.79
CA MET A 36 -2.09 17.22 1.78
C MET A 36 -2.01 17.92 0.42
N LEU A 37 -0.80 18.12 -0.11
CA LEU A 37 -0.56 18.65 -1.45
C LEU A 37 -0.28 17.51 -2.43
N CYS A 38 -1.12 17.38 -3.44
CA CYS A 38 -1.02 16.34 -4.47
C CYS A 38 -1.35 16.89 -5.86
N ALA A 39 -1.04 16.13 -6.91
CA ALA A 39 -1.33 16.50 -8.28
C ALA A 39 -2.59 15.80 -8.80
N VAL A 40 -3.39 16.50 -9.60
CA VAL A 40 -4.65 16.01 -10.20
C VAL A 40 -4.65 16.29 -11.70
N LEU A 41 -5.07 15.31 -12.50
CA LEU A 41 -5.24 15.51 -13.94
C LEU A 41 -6.53 16.30 -14.24
N PRO A 42 -6.51 17.18 -15.22
CA PRO A 42 -7.73 17.86 -15.69
C PRO A 42 -8.80 16.86 -16.12
N GLY A 43 -10.06 17.14 -15.75
CA GLY A 43 -11.20 16.28 -16.08
C GLY A 43 -11.29 14.99 -15.26
N GLU A 44 -10.36 14.72 -14.35
CA GLU A 44 -10.46 13.59 -13.43
C GLU A 44 -11.51 13.88 -12.37
N GLN A 45 -12.46 12.95 -12.18
CA GLN A 45 -13.45 13.06 -11.12
C GLN A 45 -12.75 12.80 -9.78
N VAL A 46 -12.84 13.78 -8.89
CA VAL A 46 -12.12 13.78 -7.63
C VAL A 46 -12.88 12.99 -6.58
N ASP A 47 -14.21 13.13 -6.55
CA ASP A 47 -15.11 12.51 -5.59
C ASP A 47 -16.54 12.51 -6.14
N GLU A 48 -17.32 11.46 -5.87
CA GLU A 48 -18.74 11.39 -6.28
C GLU A 48 -19.62 12.41 -5.53
N GLU A 49 -19.30 12.71 -4.27
CA GLU A 49 -20.04 13.68 -3.46
C GLU A 49 -19.66 15.13 -3.80
N HIS A 50 -18.42 15.42 -4.20
CA HIS A 50 -17.94 16.80 -4.33
C HIS A 50 -17.82 17.30 -5.76
N GLN A 51 -18.12 16.53 -6.78
CA GLN A 51 -18.10 16.90 -8.22
C GLN A 51 -17.05 17.99 -8.61
N ALA A 52 -16.00 18.10 -7.82
CA ALA A 52 -15.00 19.13 -7.97
C ALA A 52 -13.96 18.69 -8.99
N PHE A 53 -14.06 19.22 -10.20
CA PHE A 53 -13.10 18.98 -11.26
C PHE A 53 -12.02 20.08 -11.27
N ILE A 54 -10.76 19.68 -11.42
CA ILE A 54 -9.73 20.58 -11.91
C ILE A 54 -9.97 20.71 -13.42
N THR A 55 -10.23 21.92 -13.87
CA THR A 55 -10.41 22.25 -15.28
C THR A 55 -9.14 22.89 -15.85
N GLU A 56 -9.11 23.14 -17.17
CA GLU A 56 -7.99 23.86 -17.78
C GLU A 56 -7.82 25.28 -17.23
N THR A 57 -8.89 25.87 -16.72
CA THR A 57 -8.90 27.21 -16.13
C THR A 57 -8.73 27.22 -14.62
N LYS A 58 -9.02 26.10 -13.91
CA LYS A 58 -8.91 25.97 -12.46
C LYS A 58 -7.63 25.21 -12.12
N GLU A 59 -6.62 25.91 -11.63
CA GLU A 59 -5.32 25.33 -11.32
C GLU A 59 -5.24 24.60 -9.96
N THR A 60 -6.16 24.89 -9.03
CA THR A 60 -6.14 24.35 -7.67
C THR A 60 -7.53 23.96 -7.20
N LEU A 61 -7.61 22.84 -6.51
CA LEU A 61 -8.78 22.31 -5.81
C LEU A 61 -8.47 22.19 -4.32
N GLU A 62 -9.40 22.57 -3.47
CA GLU A 62 -9.30 22.35 -2.03
C GLU A 62 -10.50 21.55 -1.54
N LEU A 63 -10.25 20.47 -0.79
CA LEU A 63 -11.25 19.65 -0.11
C LEU A 63 -10.97 19.70 1.38
N SER A 64 -11.97 20.09 2.17
CA SER A 64 -11.84 20.12 3.63
C SER A 64 -11.85 18.71 4.22
N LEU A 65 -10.95 18.45 5.18
CA LEU A 65 -10.92 17.27 6.04
C LEU A 65 -11.28 17.65 7.49
N GLY A 66 -12.14 18.65 7.65
CA GLY A 66 -12.48 19.21 8.95
C GLY A 66 -11.65 20.45 9.32
N PRO A 67 -11.65 20.87 10.59
CA PRO A 67 -11.04 22.14 11.00
C PRO A 67 -9.51 22.15 10.96
N TYR A 68 -8.87 20.98 10.91
CA TYR A 68 -7.41 20.84 11.01
C TYR A 68 -6.75 20.25 9.79
N GLY A 69 -7.49 20.01 8.69
CA GLY A 69 -6.91 19.41 7.51
C GLY A 69 -7.64 19.75 6.22
N ARG A 70 -6.90 19.71 5.11
CA ARG A 70 -7.45 19.81 3.75
C ARG A 70 -6.57 19.09 2.75
N VAL A 71 -7.19 18.65 1.66
CA VAL A 71 -6.49 18.19 0.45
C VAL A 71 -6.40 19.35 -0.52
N ILE A 72 -5.21 19.62 -1.01
CA ILE A 72 -4.89 20.64 -2.01
C ILE A 72 -4.46 19.91 -3.27
N GLY A 73 -5.36 19.79 -4.22
CA GLY A 73 -5.09 19.23 -5.53
C GLY A 73 -4.62 20.33 -6.48
N VAL A 74 -3.43 20.18 -7.07
CA VAL A 74 -2.92 21.10 -8.08
C VAL A 74 -2.88 20.44 -9.46
N ARG A 75 -3.12 21.25 -10.50
CA ARG A 75 -3.21 20.76 -11.87
C ARG A 75 -1.92 20.06 -12.31
N ALA A 76 -2.06 18.84 -12.85
CA ALA A 76 -1.02 18.14 -13.56
C ALA A 76 -1.20 18.33 -15.09
N LEU A 77 -0.09 18.42 -15.81
CA LEU A 77 -0.08 18.50 -17.28
C LEU A 77 -0.20 17.10 -17.91
N ALA A 78 0.43 16.12 -17.28
CA ALA A 78 0.44 14.73 -17.76
C ALA A 78 0.89 13.77 -16.66
N LYS A 79 0.57 12.48 -16.85
CA LYS A 79 1.14 11.38 -16.06
C LYS A 79 2.12 10.58 -16.93
N LYS A 80 3.38 10.53 -16.52
CA LYS A 80 4.42 9.72 -17.18
C LYS A 80 5.18 8.88 -16.17
N ALA A 81 5.38 7.61 -16.50
CA ALA A 81 6.18 6.68 -15.70
C ALA A 81 5.81 6.64 -14.20
N GLY A 82 4.52 6.80 -13.87
CA GLY A 82 4.02 6.84 -12.49
C GLY A 82 4.19 8.19 -11.78
N THR A 83 4.70 9.22 -12.46
CA THR A 83 4.89 10.58 -11.92
C THR A 83 3.91 11.54 -12.61
N MET A 84 3.26 12.40 -11.83
CA MET A 84 2.48 13.52 -12.33
C MET A 84 3.40 14.71 -12.60
N LEU A 85 3.37 15.25 -13.80
CA LEU A 85 4.11 16.46 -14.15
C LEU A 85 3.24 17.69 -13.86
N SER A 86 3.62 18.49 -12.87
CA SER A 86 2.82 19.64 -12.43
C SER A 86 3.68 20.87 -12.15
N LEU A 87 3.61 21.86 -13.04
CA LEU A 87 4.21 23.18 -12.78
C LEU A 87 3.45 23.93 -11.68
N SER A 88 2.15 23.67 -11.55
CA SER A 88 1.32 24.25 -10.50
C SER A 88 1.76 23.80 -9.12
N MET A 89 2.28 22.57 -8.95
CA MET A 89 2.89 22.12 -7.68
C MET A 89 4.13 22.95 -7.32
N ILE A 90 4.99 23.24 -8.28
CA ILE A 90 6.18 24.09 -8.04
C ILE A 90 5.75 25.50 -7.62
N ARG A 91 4.81 26.11 -8.36
CA ARG A 91 4.30 27.47 -8.05
C ARG A 91 3.67 27.51 -6.66
N TRP A 92 2.82 26.54 -6.36
CA TRP A 92 2.17 26.45 -5.05
C TRP A 92 3.21 26.33 -3.92
N MET A 93 4.19 25.46 -4.08
CA MET A 93 5.27 25.29 -3.09
C MET A 93 6.13 26.56 -2.91
N LEU A 94 6.42 27.31 -3.99
CA LEU A 94 7.15 28.57 -3.91
C LEU A 94 6.39 29.62 -3.08
N GLN A 95 5.06 29.61 -3.13
CA GLN A 95 4.20 30.57 -2.45
C GLN A 95 3.94 30.19 -0.99
N HIS A 96 3.67 28.91 -0.71
CA HIS A 96 3.08 28.44 0.54
C HIS A 96 3.98 27.58 1.43
N ALA A 97 5.12 27.06 0.94
CA ALA A 97 5.95 26.14 1.72
C ALA A 97 6.37 26.72 3.10
N LYS A 98 6.56 28.04 3.20
CA LYS A 98 6.97 28.73 4.43
C LYS A 98 5.88 28.79 5.50
N GLU A 99 4.64 28.45 5.17
CA GLU A 99 3.52 28.41 6.11
C GLU A 99 3.51 27.16 7.00
N TYR A 100 4.40 26.20 6.69
CA TYR A 100 4.48 24.91 7.37
C TYR A 100 5.76 24.79 8.18
N ASP A 101 5.65 24.18 9.35
CA ASP A 101 6.78 23.86 10.21
C ASP A 101 7.52 22.61 9.70
N ILE A 102 6.76 21.65 9.17
CA ILE A 102 7.26 20.37 8.65
C ILE A 102 6.70 20.11 7.26
N ILE A 103 7.57 19.72 6.33
CA ILE A 103 7.17 19.11 5.06
C ILE A 103 7.52 17.63 5.11
N HIS A 104 6.49 16.78 5.09
CA HIS A 104 6.61 15.33 5.05
C HIS A 104 6.40 14.86 3.60
N ILE A 105 7.50 14.55 2.92
CA ILE A 105 7.50 14.17 1.50
C ILE A 105 7.50 12.65 1.33
N HIS A 106 6.66 12.14 0.42
CA HIS A 106 6.46 10.72 0.15
C HIS A 106 7.24 10.26 -1.09
N HIS A 107 8.30 9.48 -0.89
CA HIS A 107 9.12 8.89 -1.96
C HIS A 107 8.58 7.49 -2.39
N PRO A 108 8.60 7.15 -3.67
CA PRO A 108 9.16 7.92 -4.79
C PRO A 108 8.14 8.89 -5.41
N ASP A 109 8.53 10.14 -5.47
CA ASP A 109 7.84 11.17 -6.25
C ASP A 109 8.83 12.22 -6.75
N PRO A 110 9.35 12.10 -8.00
CA PRO A 110 10.29 13.05 -8.56
C PRO A 110 9.74 14.48 -8.67
N MET A 111 8.43 14.64 -8.91
CA MET A 111 7.82 15.95 -9.05
C MET A 111 7.74 16.68 -7.71
N ALA A 112 7.33 15.98 -6.65
CA ALA A 112 7.32 16.52 -5.30
C ALA A 112 8.74 16.92 -4.83
N ALA A 113 9.74 16.08 -5.11
CA ALA A 113 11.14 16.38 -4.81
C ALA A 113 11.63 17.64 -5.55
N LEU A 114 11.27 17.79 -6.83
CA LEU A 114 11.60 18.96 -7.64
C LEU A 114 10.92 20.23 -7.12
N ALA A 115 9.64 20.13 -6.74
CA ALA A 115 8.89 21.25 -6.17
C ALA A 115 9.48 21.71 -4.83
N LEU A 116 9.86 20.77 -3.97
CA LEU A 116 10.54 21.07 -2.71
C LEU A 116 11.91 21.73 -2.94
N TRP A 117 12.68 21.24 -3.93
CA TRP A 117 13.97 21.79 -4.28
C TRP A 117 13.87 23.26 -4.75
N HIS A 118 12.91 23.55 -5.62
CA HIS A 118 12.65 24.91 -6.11
C HIS A 118 12.15 25.84 -5.01
N ALA A 119 11.33 25.36 -4.08
CA ALA A 119 10.82 26.15 -2.97
C ALA A 119 11.90 26.65 -2.01
N ARG A 120 13.10 26.06 -2.05
CA ARG A 120 14.23 26.40 -1.15
C ARG A 120 13.81 26.44 0.32
N TYR A 121 12.89 25.57 0.68
CA TYR A 121 12.34 25.49 2.03
C TYR A 121 13.42 25.21 3.06
N LYS A 122 13.41 25.98 4.17
CA LYS A 122 14.42 25.92 5.22
C LYS A 122 13.97 25.21 6.49
N GLY A 123 12.68 24.97 6.64
CA GLY A 123 12.12 24.24 7.76
C GLY A 123 12.44 22.74 7.73
N ARG A 124 11.81 21.99 8.60
CA ARG A 124 12.05 20.57 8.79
C ARG A 124 11.49 19.74 7.64
N VAL A 125 12.27 18.82 7.10
CA VAL A 125 11.88 17.90 6.03
C VAL A 125 11.97 16.48 6.56
N ILE A 126 10.84 15.78 6.55
CA ILE A 126 10.74 14.35 6.84
C ILE A 126 10.52 13.62 5.52
N LEU A 127 11.33 12.61 5.24
CA LEU A 127 11.24 11.81 4.02
C LEU A 127 10.63 10.45 4.32
N HIS A 128 9.45 10.17 3.78
CA HIS A 128 8.83 8.85 3.89
C HIS A 128 9.24 7.97 2.71
N TRP A 129 10.06 6.97 2.97
CA TRP A 129 10.60 6.05 1.98
C TRP A 129 9.72 4.80 1.85
N HIS A 130 8.77 4.82 0.90
CA HIS A 130 7.85 3.69 0.69
C HIS A 130 8.46 2.55 -0.13
N SER A 131 9.26 2.90 -1.14
CA SER A 131 9.94 1.91 -1.99
C SER A 131 11.10 2.51 -2.77
N ASP A 132 12.03 1.65 -3.16
CA ASP A 132 13.06 1.99 -4.16
C ASP A 132 12.43 2.07 -5.56
N ILE A 133 13.04 2.88 -6.44
CA ILE A 133 12.69 2.87 -7.86
C ILE A 133 13.48 1.75 -8.53
N LEU A 134 12.80 0.66 -8.86
CA LEU A 134 13.45 -0.56 -9.42
C LEU A 134 13.35 -0.63 -10.94
N ARG A 135 12.35 0.02 -11.53
CA ARG A 135 12.11 0.08 -12.97
C ARG A 135 12.58 1.43 -13.53
N GLN A 136 12.62 1.56 -14.85
CA GLN A 136 12.91 2.84 -15.51
C GLN A 136 14.35 3.35 -15.26
N LYS A 137 15.34 2.47 -15.39
CA LYS A 137 16.75 2.74 -15.09
C LYS A 137 17.28 4.05 -15.71
N ILE A 138 16.87 4.38 -16.94
CA ILE A 138 17.29 5.62 -17.63
C ILE A 138 16.72 6.85 -16.92
N LEU A 139 15.42 6.87 -16.62
CA LEU A 139 14.79 7.99 -15.90
C LEU A 139 15.33 8.11 -14.48
N LEU A 140 15.63 6.98 -13.85
CA LEU A 140 16.26 6.94 -12.53
C LEU A 140 17.63 7.62 -12.55
N ALA A 141 18.45 7.39 -13.57
CA ALA A 141 19.76 8.04 -13.67
C ALA A 141 19.66 9.57 -13.64
N PHE A 142 18.65 10.15 -14.28
CA PHE A 142 18.38 11.60 -14.20
C PHE A 142 17.81 12.04 -12.85
N TYR A 143 17.09 11.16 -12.16
CA TYR A 143 16.50 11.48 -10.86
C TYR A 143 17.48 11.31 -9.68
N VAL A 144 18.48 10.43 -9.79
CA VAL A 144 19.44 10.13 -8.70
C VAL A 144 20.06 11.36 -8.07
N PRO A 145 20.49 12.41 -8.80
CA PRO A 145 21.05 13.61 -8.16
C PRO A 145 20.04 14.32 -7.25
N LEU A 146 18.78 14.44 -7.69
CA LEU A 146 17.71 15.06 -6.92
C LEU A 146 17.30 14.16 -5.74
N GLN A 147 17.24 12.85 -5.93
CA GLN A 147 16.99 11.87 -4.86
C GLN A 147 18.09 11.95 -3.78
N SER A 148 19.36 12.00 -4.19
CA SER A 148 20.49 12.13 -3.28
C SER A 148 20.47 13.46 -2.51
N TRP A 149 20.08 14.55 -3.18
CA TRP A 149 19.85 15.81 -2.51
C TRP A 149 18.73 15.69 -1.48
N LEU A 150 17.60 15.07 -1.83
CA LEU A 150 16.45 14.90 -0.94
C LEU A 150 16.82 14.07 0.31
N ILE A 151 17.55 12.96 0.11
CA ILE A 151 18.06 12.12 1.21
C ILE A 151 18.94 12.93 2.15
N LYS A 152 19.86 13.75 1.61
CA LYS A 152 20.73 14.61 2.42
C LYS A 152 19.94 15.72 3.12
N ARG A 153 18.94 16.31 2.45
CA ARG A 153 18.13 17.43 2.95
C ARG A 153 17.19 16.99 4.07
N ALA A 154 16.71 15.76 4.03
CA ALA A 154 15.81 15.24 5.05
C ALA A 154 16.49 15.20 6.43
N GLU A 155 15.80 15.69 7.44
CA GLU A 155 16.22 15.61 8.85
C GLU A 155 16.05 14.19 9.37
N ARG A 156 14.91 13.57 9.10
CA ARG A 156 14.58 12.17 9.39
C ARG A 156 14.06 11.47 8.15
N ILE A 157 14.32 10.17 8.06
CA ILE A 157 13.82 9.31 6.99
C ILE A 157 13.00 8.21 7.65
N ILE A 158 11.75 8.07 7.25
CA ILE A 158 10.83 7.03 7.73
C ILE A 158 10.72 5.95 6.65
N GLY A 159 11.02 4.71 6.97
CA GLY A 159 10.68 3.57 6.13
C GLY A 159 9.54 2.76 6.70
N THR A 160 8.98 1.86 5.90
CA THR A 160 7.79 1.09 6.30
C THR A 160 8.11 -0.18 7.08
N THR A 161 9.31 -0.73 6.90
CA THR A 161 9.77 -1.92 7.65
C THR A 161 11.28 -1.83 7.91
N PRO A 162 11.77 -2.45 9.02
CA PRO A 162 13.21 -2.46 9.32
C PRO A 162 14.04 -3.21 8.27
N VAL A 163 13.47 -4.23 7.63
CA VAL A 163 14.16 -4.98 6.57
C VAL A 163 14.36 -4.10 5.35
N TYR A 164 13.29 -3.43 4.90
CA TYR A 164 13.33 -2.64 3.67
C TYR A 164 14.34 -1.48 3.75
N ILE A 165 14.36 -0.75 4.88
CA ILE A 165 15.28 0.39 5.08
C ILE A 165 16.74 -0.04 5.17
N ARG A 166 17.02 -1.17 5.84
CA ARG A 166 18.37 -1.71 5.95
C ARG A 166 18.90 -2.19 4.61
N GLU A 167 18.04 -2.77 3.78
CA GLU A 167 18.41 -3.40 2.51
C GLU A 167 18.29 -2.44 1.30
N SER A 168 17.86 -1.19 1.51
CA SER A 168 17.83 -0.18 0.44
C SER A 168 19.24 0.35 0.18
N PRO A 169 19.78 0.23 -1.06
CA PRO A 169 21.12 0.69 -1.38
C PRO A 169 21.27 2.22 -1.27
N TYR A 170 20.16 2.95 -1.29
CA TYR A 170 20.15 4.42 -1.20
C TYR A 170 20.24 4.94 0.23
N LEU A 171 19.88 4.11 1.23
CA LEU A 171 19.81 4.52 2.63
C LEU A 171 20.97 4.01 3.48
N GLN A 172 21.86 3.17 2.94
CA GLN A 172 22.96 2.53 3.69
C GLN A 172 23.89 3.53 4.36
N HIS A 173 24.11 4.70 3.77
CA HIS A 173 25.06 5.72 4.25
C HIS A 173 24.42 6.79 5.14
N VAL A 174 23.14 6.64 5.51
CA VAL A 174 22.37 7.62 6.29
C VAL A 174 21.52 6.95 7.37
N GLN A 175 21.91 5.77 7.82
CA GLN A 175 21.17 4.96 8.78
C GLN A 175 20.95 5.67 10.12
N GLU A 176 21.80 6.61 10.50
CA GLU A 176 21.70 7.41 11.73
C GLU A 176 20.43 8.28 11.80
N LYS A 177 19.88 8.66 10.64
CA LYS A 177 18.62 9.42 10.57
C LYS A 177 17.43 8.61 10.05
N VAL A 178 17.61 7.30 9.88
CA VAL A 178 16.54 6.41 9.40
C VAL A 178 15.84 5.75 10.58
N THR A 179 14.53 5.81 10.56
CA THR A 179 13.66 5.03 11.46
C THR A 179 12.60 4.30 10.67
N TYR A 180 11.84 3.40 11.31
CA TYR A 180 10.70 2.78 10.64
C TYR A 180 9.39 3.04 11.39
N VAL A 181 8.37 3.31 10.60
CA VAL A 181 6.99 3.38 11.04
C VAL A 181 6.19 2.43 10.15
N PRO A 182 5.72 1.30 10.66
CA PRO A 182 4.89 0.39 9.90
C PRO A 182 3.63 1.10 9.41
N ILE A 183 3.19 0.77 8.20
CA ILE A 183 1.90 1.22 7.71
C ILE A 183 0.82 0.66 8.62
N GLY A 184 -0.09 1.52 9.03
CA GLY A 184 -1.25 1.16 9.83
C GLY A 184 -2.55 1.52 9.11
N ILE A 185 -3.58 0.73 9.34
CA ILE A 185 -4.92 0.94 8.78
C ILE A 185 -5.96 0.96 9.89
N GLN A 186 -7.14 1.52 9.60
CA GLN A 186 -8.33 1.26 10.41
C GLN A 186 -8.72 -0.22 10.27
N PRO A 187 -9.27 -0.84 11.34
CA PRO A 187 -9.73 -2.22 11.23
C PRO A 187 -10.80 -2.34 10.15
N ILE A 188 -10.71 -3.39 9.35
CA ILE A 188 -11.75 -3.70 8.37
C ILE A 188 -12.94 -4.30 9.14
N LEU A 189 -14.05 -3.62 9.06
CA LEU A 189 -15.29 -4.05 9.69
C LEU A 189 -16.23 -4.63 8.61
N TYR A 190 -16.83 -5.76 8.89
CA TYR A 190 -17.85 -6.39 8.05
C TYR A 190 -18.95 -6.98 8.92
N ALA A 191 -20.15 -7.01 8.38
CA ALA A 191 -21.24 -7.70 9.04
C ALA A 191 -21.11 -9.22 8.81
N PRO A 192 -21.25 -10.07 9.84
CA PRO A 192 -21.12 -11.52 9.69
C PRO A 192 -22.01 -12.10 8.58
N TRP A 193 -23.24 -11.62 8.44
CA TRP A 193 -24.17 -12.07 7.41
C TRP A 193 -23.71 -11.78 5.98
N ASP A 194 -22.95 -10.71 5.74
CA ASP A 194 -22.41 -10.41 4.41
C ASP A 194 -21.33 -11.44 4.03
N ALA A 195 -20.49 -11.83 5.00
CA ALA A 195 -19.51 -12.89 4.81
C ALA A 195 -20.20 -14.27 4.63
N ASP A 196 -21.26 -14.53 5.38
CA ASP A 196 -22.06 -15.77 5.26
C ASP A 196 -22.76 -15.86 3.89
N GLU A 197 -23.24 -14.75 3.35
CA GLU A 197 -23.81 -14.71 1.99
C GLU A 197 -22.76 -15.09 0.92
N ILE A 198 -21.51 -14.59 1.07
CA ILE A 198 -20.43 -14.99 0.17
C ILE A 198 -20.12 -16.49 0.32
N ARG A 199 -20.02 -16.99 1.57
CA ARG A 199 -19.77 -18.41 1.82
C ARG A 199 -20.87 -19.31 1.27
N ALA A 200 -22.14 -18.88 1.35
CA ALA A 200 -23.29 -19.64 0.83
C ALA A 200 -23.22 -19.86 -0.70
N ARG A 201 -22.50 -19.02 -1.44
CA ARG A 201 -22.24 -19.19 -2.87
C ARG A 201 -21.26 -20.36 -3.15
N TYR A 202 -20.47 -20.74 -2.15
CA TYR A 202 -19.41 -21.76 -2.26
C TYR A 202 -19.50 -22.80 -1.14
N PRO A 203 -20.59 -23.57 -1.08
CA PRO A 203 -20.84 -24.50 0.01
C PRO A 203 -19.75 -25.58 0.10
N GLY A 204 -19.22 -25.79 1.31
CA GLY A 204 -18.21 -26.80 1.59
C GLY A 204 -16.79 -26.45 1.07
N LYS A 205 -16.58 -25.27 0.48
CA LYS A 205 -15.26 -24.85 -0.01
C LYS A 205 -14.45 -24.16 1.06
N LYS A 206 -13.14 -24.42 1.05
CA LYS A 206 -12.10 -23.61 1.73
C LYS A 206 -11.69 -22.48 0.79
N ILE A 207 -11.99 -21.25 1.19
CA ILE A 207 -11.81 -20.07 0.35
C ILE A 207 -10.41 -19.49 0.56
N VAL A 208 -9.60 -19.55 -0.49
CA VAL A 208 -8.29 -18.90 -0.60
C VAL A 208 -8.49 -17.56 -1.32
N PHE A 209 -8.23 -16.46 -0.65
CA PHE A 209 -8.45 -15.13 -1.24
C PHE A 209 -7.13 -14.43 -1.56
N ALA A 210 -7.05 -13.79 -2.71
CA ALA A 210 -5.95 -12.94 -3.13
C ALA A 210 -6.50 -11.66 -3.79
N LEU A 211 -5.83 -10.52 -3.58
CA LEU A 211 -6.31 -9.22 -4.08
C LEU A 211 -5.16 -8.37 -4.60
N GLY A 212 -5.36 -7.76 -5.77
CA GLY A 212 -4.42 -6.79 -6.31
C GLY A 212 -4.56 -6.58 -7.81
N ARG A 213 -3.81 -5.63 -8.35
CA ARG A 213 -3.75 -5.43 -9.80
C ARG A 213 -3.17 -6.67 -10.48
N LEU A 214 -3.77 -7.11 -11.57
CA LEU A 214 -3.28 -8.26 -12.35
C LEU A 214 -2.07 -7.85 -13.20
N VAL A 215 -0.91 -7.73 -12.53
CA VAL A 215 0.40 -7.34 -13.10
C VAL A 215 1.48 -8.34 -12.71
N PRO A 216 2.59 -8.46 -13.47
CA PRO A 216 3.55 -9.55 -13.30
C PRO A 216 4.05 -9.75 -11.88
N TYR A 217 4.50 -8.70 -11.20
CA TYR A 217 5.12 -8.82 -9.87
C TYR A 217 4.17 -9.28 -8.74
N LYS A 218 2.85 -9.31 -8.99
CA LYS A 218 1.86 -9.83 -8.04
C LYS A 218 1.83 -11.37 -8.00
N GLY A 219 2.45 -12.04 -8.99
CA GLY A 219 2.64 -13.48 -8.98
C GLY A 219 1.35 -14.31 -8.99
N PHE A 220 0.22 -13.78 -9.50
CA PHE A 220 -1.04 -14.54 -9.53
C PHE A 220 -0.96 -15.79 -10.39
N HIS A 221 -0.08 -15.81 -11.39
CA HIS A 221 0.21 -17.03 -12.17
C HIS A 221 0.78 -18.16 -11.31
N ILE A 222 1.57 -17.84 -10.28
CA ILE A 222 2.10 -18.79 -9.31
C ILE A 222 0.96 -19.37 -8.45
N LEU A 223 0.01 -18.52 -8.05
CA LEU A 223 -1.15 -18.94 -7.28
C LEU A 223 -2.10 -19.82 -8.10
N VAL A 224 -2.32 -19.49 -9.37
CA VAL A 224 -3.08 -20.33 -10.32
C VAL A 224 -2.42 -21.71 -10.49
N GLU A 225 -1.11 -21.76 -10.62
CA GLU A 225 -0.36 -23.02 -10.70
C GLU A 225 -0.46 -23.79 -9.37
N ALA A 226 -0.35 -23.12 -8.22
CA ALA A 226 -0.52 -23.74 -6.91
C ALA A 226 -1.90 -24.38 -6.75
N ALA A 227 -2.95 -23.77 -7.34
CA ALA A 227 -4.30 -24.31 -7.29
C ALA A 227 -4.43 -25.69 -7.95
N SER A 228 -3.58 -26.04 -8.93
CA SER A 228 -3.55 -27.38 -9.52
C SER A 228 -3.14 -28.47 -8.51
N GLN A 229 -2.48 -28.09 -7.43
CA GLN A 229 -2.00 -28.99 -6.37
C GLN A 229 -2.91 -28.99 -5.13
N LEU A 230 -3.95 -28.15 -5.12
CA LEU A 230 -5.01 -28.15 -4.10
C LEU A 230 -6.09 -29.18 -4.46
N GLY A 231 -6.77 -29.68 -3.42
CA GLY A 231 -7.93 -30.57 -3.61
C GLY A 231 -9.18 -29.83 -4.12
N PRO A 232 -10.21 -30.60 -4.53
CA PRO A 232 -11.46 -30.02 -5.00
C PRO A 232 -12.25 -29.24 -3.92
N GLU A 233 -11.91 -29.43 -2.66
CA GLU A 233 -12.46 -28.66 -1.52
C GLU A 233 -11.95 -27.22 -1.45
N TYR A 234 -10.89 -26.86 -2.20
CA TYR A 234 -10.35 -25.50 -2.24
C TYR A 234 -10.95 -24.69 -3.37
N LEU A 235 -11.12 -23.39 -3.11
CA LEU A 235 -11.50 -22.40 -4.12
C LEU A 235 -10.62 -21.16 -3.96
N VAL A 236 -9.88 -20.84 -5.00
CA VAL A 236 -9.02 -19.64 -5.08
C VAL A 236 -9.81 -18.52 -5.75
N LEU A 237 -10.05 -17.46 -5.02
CA LEU A 237 -10.72 -16.25 -5.48
C LEU A 237 -9.70 -15.11 -5.65
N ILE A 238 -9.50 -14.65 -6.88
CA ILE A 238 -8.54 -13.59 -7.19
C ILE A 238 -9.31 -12.32 -7.58
N GLY A 239 -9.27 -11.32 -6.71
CA GLY A 239 -9.84 -10.00 -6.95
C GLY A 239 -8.86 -9.05 -7.61
N GLY A 240 -9.37 -8.23 -8.55
CA GLY A 240 -8.61 -7.18 -9.21
C GLY A 240 -8.70 -7.21 -10.73
N LYS A 241 -8.21 -6.12 -11.35
CA LYS A 241 -8.13 -5.97 -12.81
C LYS A 241 -6.69 -5.68 -13.23
N GLY A 242 -6.35 -5.99 -14.47
CA GLY A 242 -5.04 -5.65 -15.01
C GLY A 242 -4.73 -6.33 -16.34
N PRO A 243 -3.58 -6.01 -16.93
CA PRO A 243 -3.22 -6.49 -18.28
C PRO A 243 -3.01 -8.00 -18.36
N LEU A 244 -2.82 -8.71 -17.22
CA LEU A 244 -2.61 -10.16 -17.22
C LEU A 244 -3.92 -10.96 -17.13
N GLN A 245 -5.10 -10.35 -17.13
CA GLN A 245 -6.37 -11.07 -16.98
C GLN A 245 -6.51 -12.21 -18.01
N GLY A 246 -6.38 -11.92 -19.31
CA GLY A 246 -6.49 -12.94 -20.35
C GLY A 246 -5.41 -14.02 -20.30
N ALA A 247 -4.19 -13.66 -19.83
CA ALA A 247 -3.13 -14.67 -19.65
C ALA A 247 -3.44 -15.61 -18.47
N LEU A 248 -4.04 -15.11 -17.39
CA LEU A 248 -4.44 -15.92 -16.26
C LEU A 248 -5.65 -16.79 -16.60
N GLU A 249 -6.65 -16.29 -17.34
CA GLU A 249 -7.77 -17.07 -17.85
C GLU A 249 -7.30 -18.26 -18.70
N LYS A 250 -6.37 -17.99 -19.62
CA LYS A 250 -5.76 -19.05 -20.44
C LYS A 250 -5.01 -20.08 -19.60
N GLN A 251 -4.22 -19.65 -18.61
CA GLN A 251 -3.50 -20.55 -17.70
C GLN A 251 -4.44 -21.42 -16.89
N ILE A 252 -5.57 -20.88 -16.41
CA ILE A 252 -6.62 -21.61 -15.69
C ILE A 252 -7.18 -22.72 -16.56
N GLU A 253 -7.44 -22.44 -17.85
CA GLU A 253 -7.92 -23.43 -18.83
C GLU A 253 -6.86 -24.51 -19.10
N GLU A 254 -5.62 -24.11 -19.37
CA GLU A 254 -4.51 -25.03 -19.69
C GLU A 254 -4.20 -26.00 -18.54
N LEU A 255 -4.38 -25.56 -17.29
CA LEU A 255 -4.18 -26.40 -16.10
C LEU A 255 -5.42 -27.18 -15.68
N GLY A 256 -6.58 -26.94 -16.30
CA GLY A 256 -7.83 -27.63 -15.96
C GLY A 256 -8.32 -27.33 -14.54
N VAL A 257 -8.17 -26.07 -14.09
CA VAL A 257 -8.53 -25.66 -12.70
C VAL A 257 -9.69 -24.65 -12.63
N GLN A 258 -10.55 -24.64 -13.65
CA GLN A 258 -11.69 -23.72 -13.74
C GLN A 258 -12.71 -23.88 -12.59
N ASP A 259 -12.77 -25.08 -12.01
CA ASP A 259 -13.58 -25.42 -10.85
C ASP A 259 -12.97 -24.96 -9.51
N ARG A 260 -11.71 -24.55 -9.51
CA ARG A 260 -10.92 -24.20 -8.33
C ARG A 260 -10.35 -22.79 -8.33
N VAL A 261 -10.39 -22.06 -9.44
CA VAL A 261 -9.90 -20.69 -9.55
C VAL A 261 -10.90 -19.79 -10.23
N GLN A 262 -11.24 -18.67 -9.60
CA GLN A 262 -12.13 -17.66 -10.17
C GLN A 262 -11.46 -16.28 -10.14
N LEU A 263 -11.44 -15.59 -11.28
CA LEU A 263 -11.05 -14.18 -11.38
C LEU A 263 -12.31 -13.33 -11.17
N LEU A 264 -12.37 -12.61 -10.06
CA LEU A 264 -13.55 -11.84 -9.65
C LEU A 264 -13.65 -10.46 -10.33
N GLY A 265 -12.58 -10.02 -11.00
CA GLY A 265 -12.52 -8.65 -11.50
C GLY A 265 -12.43 -7.62 -10.38
N TYR A 266 -12.94 -6.42 -10.62
CA TYR A 266 -12.96 -5.36 -9.61
C TYR A 266 -13.92 -5.70 -8.48
N ILE A 267 -13.44 -5.64 -7.26
CA ILE A 267 -14.24 -5.78 -6.04
C ILE A 267 -14.47 -4.36 -5.50
N SER A 268 -15.73 -4.00 -5.31
CA SER A 268 -16.07 -2.68 -4.75
C SER A 268 -15.64 -2.57 -3.28
N PRO A 269 -15.36 -1.37 -2.77
CA PRO A 269 -15.02 -1.14 -1.37
C PRO A 269 -16.08 -1.69 -0.39
N ASP A 270 -17.36 -1.70 -0.78
CA ASP A 270 -18.46 -2.17 0.06
C ASP A 270 -18.47 -3.70 0.21
N VAL A 271 -18.03 -4.44 -0.83
CA VAL A 271 -17.99 -5.91 -0.83
C VAL A 271 -16.68 -6.45 -0.26
N LEU A 272 -15.60 -5.70 -0.41
CA LEU A 272 -14.26 -6.15 -0.02
C LEU A 272 -14.15 -6.59 1.45
N PRO A 273 -14.74 -5.88 2.44
CA PRO A 273 -14.75 -6.34 3.84
C PRO A 273 -15.34 -7.73 4.02
N ALA A 274 -16.46 -7.99 3.35
CA ALA A 274 -17.13 -9.30 3.42
C ALA A 274 -16.28 -10.41 2.76
N MET A 275 -15.53 -10.10 1.70
CA MET A 275 -14.58 -11.05 1.10
C MET A 275 -13.48 -11.47 2.09
N PHE A 276 -12.91 -10.53 2.84
CA PHE A 276 -11.98 -10.87 3.92
C PHE A 276 -12.67 -11.68 5.01
N GLY A 277 -13.90 -11.32 5.40
CA GLY A 277 -14.68 -12.09 6.38
C GLY A 277 -14.94 -13.52 5.93
N ALA A 278 -15.23 -13.71 4.65
CA ALA A 278 -15.58 -15.02 4.08
C ALA A 278 -14.38 -15.93 3.81
N CYS A 279 -13.17 -15.41 3.59
CA CYS A 279 -12.03 -16.28 3.26
C CYS A 279 -11.51 -17.06 4.47
N ASP A 280 -10.88 -18.21 4.21
CA ASP A 280 -10.19 -19.01 5.22
C ASP A 280 -8.71 -18.60 5.32
N VAL A 281 -8.10 -18.21 4.22
CA VAL A 281 -6.70 -17.74 4.18
C VAL A 281 -6.53 -16.67 3.12
N TYR A 282 -5.77 -15.64 3.44
CA TYR A 282 -5.32 -14.65 2.46
C TYR A 282 -3.97 -15.06 1.89
N VAL A 283 -3.80 -14.95 0.57
CA VAL A 283 -2.54 -15.29 -0.10
C VAL A 283 -1.95 -14.08 -0.83
N MET A 284 -0.69 -13.80 -0.55
CA MET A 284 0.13 -12.83 -1.28
C MET A 284 1.24 -13.57 -2.02
N SER A 285 1.03 -13.82 -3.30
CA SER A 285 1.96 -14.53 -4.18
C SER A 285 3.01 -13.66 -4.87
N SER A 286 3.13 -12.38 -4.50
CA SER A 286 4.07 -11.44 -5.12
C SER A 286 5.51 -11.96 -5.09
N ASP A 287 6.26 -11.76 -6.19
CA ASP A 287 7.58 -12.37 -6.42
C ASP A 287 8.74 -11.36 -6.52
N GLN A 288 8.45 -10.06 -6.54
CA GLN A 288 9.47 -9.02 -6.74
C GLN A 288 9.47 -7.96 -5.64
N LYS A 289 10.64 -7.40 -5.33
CA LYS A 289 10.86 -6.32 -4.35
C LYS A 289 10.00 -5.07 -4.61
N THR A 290 9.38 -4.94 -5.78
CA THR A 290 8.37 -3.91 -6.06
C THR A 290 7.21 -3.96 -5.07
N GLU A 291 6.88 -5.15 -4.54
CA GLU A 291 6.02 -5.30 -3.36
C GLU A 291 6.85 -5.05 -2.11
N ALA A 292 6.79 -3.83 -1.60
CA ALA A 292 7.64 -3.42 -0.49
C ALA A 292 7.09 -3.77 0.90
N PHE A 293 5.76 -3.78 1.04
CA PHE A 293 5.06 -3.98 2.31
C PHE A 293 3.91 -4.98 2.22
N GLY A 294 3.02 -4.78 1.23
CA GLY A 294 1.82 -5.59 1.06
C GLY A 294 0.69 -5.22 2.03
N ILE A 295 0.12 -4.01 1.88
CA ILE A 295 -0.94 -3.49 2.76
C ILE A 295 -2.10 -4.48 2.89
N VAL A 296 -2.47 -5.19 1.82
CA VAL A 296 -3.58 -6.16 1.83
C VAL A 296 -3.37 -7.30 2.85
N GLN A 297 -2.12 -7.62 3.22
CA GLN A 297 -1.86 -8.58 4.30
C GLN A 297 -2.41 -8.09 5.65
N ILE A 298 -2.18 -6.81 5.96
CA ILE A 298 -2.68 -6.25 7.24
C ILE A 298 -4.18 -6.02 7.21
N GLU A 299 -4.78 -5.84 6.04
CA GLU A 299 -6.23 -5.85 5.85
C GLU A 299 -6.81 -7.22 6.21
N ALA A 300 -6.25 -8.31 5.70
CA ALA A 300 -6.62 -9.67 6.06
C ALA A 300 -6.38 -9.96 7.55
N MET A 301 -5.24 -9.54 8.10
CA MET A 301 -4.91 -9.70 9.52
C MET A 301 -5.90 -8.99 10.44
N SER A 302 -6.41 -7.81 10.05
CA SER A 302 -7.41 -7.06 10.82
C SER A 302 -8.77 -7.79 10.89
N CYS A 303 -9.00 -8.73 9.99
CA CYS A 303 -10.15 -9.64 9.99
C CYS A 303 -9.83 -11.00 10.64
N GLY A 304 -8.68 -11.13 11.31
CA GLY A 304 -8.25 -12.39 11.93
C GLY A 304 -7.95 -13.49 10.92
N LYS A 305 -7.58 -13.16 9.67
CA LYS A 305 -7.29 -14.17 8.65
C LYS A 305 -5.81 -14.52 8.62
N PRO A 306 -5.46 -15.81 8.67
CA PRO A 306 -4.10 -16.26 8.44
C PRO A 306 -3.59 -15.81 7.07
N VAL A 307 -2.30 -15.54 6.97
CA VAL A 307 -1.67 -15.08 5.71
C VAL A 307 -0.64 -16.09 5.23
N VAL A 308 -0.70 -16.44 3.95
CA VAL A 308 0.44 -17.06 3.25
C VAL A 308 1.05 -16.02 2.34
N SER A 309 2.34 -15.75 2.51
CA SER A 309 3.07 -14.79 1.68
C SER A 309 4.41 -15.33 1.20
N THR A 310 5.01 -14.63 0.26
CA THR A 310 6.31 -14.99 -0.28
C THR A 310 7.45 -14.30 0.47
N ARG A 311 8.56 -15.00 0.65
CA ARG A 311 9.78 -14.46 1.25
C ARG A 311 10.61 -13.76 0.16
N ILE A 312 10.11 -12.63 -0.34
CA ILE A 312 10.78 -11.84 -1.37
C ILE A 312 12.09 -11.29 -0.81
N PRO A 313 13.25 -11.51 -1.43
CA PRO A 313 14.51 -10.95 -0.97
C PRO A 313 14.48 -9.42 -0.86
N HIS A 314 14.97 -8.89 0.24
CA HIS A 314 15.06 -7.44 0.50
C HIS A 314 13.71 -6.69 0.52
N SER A 315 12.59 -7.40 0.67
CA SER A 315 11.25 -6.83 0.81
C SER A 315 10.77 -6.92 2.26
N GLY A 316 9.86 -6.01 2.64
CA GLY A 316 9.17 -6.04 3.93
C GLY A 316 8.04 -7.06 4.03
N VAL A 317 7.62 -7.69 2.93
CA VAL A 317 6.45 -8.61 2.89
C VAL A 317 6.54 -9.70 3.95
N SER A 318 7.66 -10.41 4.04
CA SER A 318 7.86 -11.48 5.02
C SER A 318 8.10 -10.98 6.46
N TRP A 319 8.37 -9.69 6.65
CA TRP A 319 8.38 -9.07 7.97
C TRP A 319 6.96 -8.72 8.40
N VAL A 320 6.11 -8.26 7.49
CA VAL A 320 4.69 -7.99 7.77
C VAL A 320 3.99 -9.28 8.18
N ASN A 321 4.08 -10.33 7.38
CA ASN A 321 3.61 -11.66 7.78
C ASN A 321 4.72 -12.41 8.51
N LYS A 322 4.62 -12.50 9.82
CA LYS A 322 5.63 -13.20 10.64
C LYS A 322 5.44 -14.70 10.55
N ASP A 323 6.44 -15.36 9.94
CA ASP A 323 6.44 -16.81 9.71
C ASP A 323 6.24 -17.60 11.01
N GLY A 324 5.32 -18.55 11.00
CA GLY A 324 4.98 -19.38 12.16
C GLY A 324 4.11 -18.72 13.24
N GLU A 325 3.81 -17.39 13.11
CA GLU A 325 2.96 -16.65 14.06
C GLU A 325 1.66 -16.16 13.39
N SER A 326 1.74 -15.28 12.38
CA SER A 326 0.56 -14.73 11.69
C SER A 326 0.19 -15.50 10.41
N GLY A 327 0.97 -16.51 10.08
CA GLY A 327 0.84 -17.32 8.91
C GLY A 327 2.14 -17.99 8.51
N LEU A 328 2.33 -18.25 7.22
CA LEU A 328 3.50 -18.92 6.68
C LEU A 328 4.12 -18.11 5.53
N ASN A 329 5.46 -18.14 5.44
CA ASN A 329 6.20 -17.54 4.35
C ASN A 329 6.90 -18.62 3.50
N VAL A 330 6.67 -18.59 2.19
CA VAL A 330 7.24 -19.53 1.23
C VAL A 330 8.26 -18.85 0.31
N PRO A 331 9.14 -19.59 -0.39
CA PRO A 331 9.96 -19.00 -1.42
C PRO A 331 9.10 -18.33 -2.52
N PRO A 332 9.53 -17.22 -3.10
CA PRO A 332 8.86 -16.68 -4.29
C PRO A 332 9.01 -17.66 -5.45
N ASP A 333 8.08 -17.60 -6.39
CA ASP A 333 8.07 -18.44 -7.61
C ASP A 333 8.05 -19.95 -7.32
N ASP A 334 7.38 -20.35 -6.22
CA ASP A 334 7.28 -21.74 -5.78
C ASP A 334 5.82 -22.14 -5.52
N PRO A 335 5.08 -22.56 -6.57
CA PRO A 335 3.68 -22.93 -6.45
C PRO A 335 3.47 -24.16 -5.55
N LYS A 336 4.45 -25.06 -5.47
CA LYS A 336 4.39 -26.28 -4.65
C LYS A 336 4.38 -25.94 -3.15
N ASN A 337 5.34 -25.11 -2.72
CA ASN A 337 5.39 -24.68 -1.34
C ASN A 337 4.21 -23.75 -0.99
N LEU A 338 3.71 -22.96 -1.97
CA LEU A 338 2.52 -22.13 -1.78
C LEU A 338 1.28 -22.99 -1.49
N ALA A 339 1.04 -24.03 -2.30
CA ALA A 339 -0.07 -24.98 -2.06
C ALA A 339 0.10 -25.73 -0.72
N PHE A 340 1.32 -26.17 -0.40
CA PHE A 340 1.61 -26.83 0.88
C PHE A 340 1.29 -25.92 2.09
N ALA A 341 1.69 -24.66 2.04
CA ALA A 341 1.43 -23.70 3.12
C ALA A 341 -0.07 -23.43 3.30
N ILE A 342 -0.82 -23.30 2.19
CA ILE A 342 -2.28 -23.16 2.22
C ILE A 342 -2.91 -24.37 2.92
N LYS A 343 -2.58 -25.58 2.49
CA LYS A 343 -3.08 -26.84 3.11
C LYS A 343 -2.73 -26.91 4.59
N ARG A 344 -1.48 -26.61 4.95
CA ARG A 344 -1.01 -26.67 6.33
C ARG A 344 -1.80 -25.76 7.29
N ILE A 345 -2.31 -24.63 6.78
CA ILE A 345 -3.18 -23.74 7.54
C ILE A 345 -4.61 -24.28 7.56
N CYS A 346 -5.18 -24.57 6.37
CA CYS A 346 -6.61 -24.83 6.21
C CYS A 346 -7.04 -26.27 6.53
N ASP A 347 -6.13 -27.26 6.54
CA ASP A 347 -6.45 -28.67 6.82
C ASP A 347 -6.31 -29.02 8.30
N ASN A 348 -5.80 -28.12 9.12
CA ASN A 348 -5.60 -28.36 10.55
C ASN A 348 -6.18 -27.19 11.36
N GLU A 349 -7.25 -27.48 12.10
CA GLU A 349 -7.98 -26.47 12.89
C GLU A 349 -7.10 -25.79 13.94
N GLN A 350 -6.19 -26.51 14.59
CA GLN A 350 -5.28 -25.91 15.58
C GLN A 350 -4.31 -24.92 14.92
N ASN A 351 -3.79 -25.27 13.73
CA ASN A 351 -2.96 -24.36 12.96
C ASN A 351 -3.75 -23.13 12.53
N TYR A 352 -4.97 -23.34 12.02
CA TYR A 352 -5.84 -22.25 11.61
C TYR A 352 -6.06 -21.26 12.77
N GLN A 353 -6.53 -21.74 13.90
CA GLN A 353 -6.79 -20.93 15.10
C GLN A 353 -5.52 -20.22 15.61
N LYS A 354 -4.39 -20.92 15.63
CA LYS A 354 -3.11 -20.34 16.00
C LYS A 354 -2.73 -19.16 15.11
N PHE A 355 -2.79 -19.36 13.79
CA PHE A 355 -2.38 -18.32 12.82
C PHE A 355 -3.40 -17.18 12.73
N ALA A 356 -4.68 -17.46 12.88
CA ALA A 356 -5.74 -16.46 12.94
C ALA A 356 -5.57 -15.53 14.15
N ALA A 357 -5.38 -16.11 15.34
CA ALA A 357 -5.09 -15.35 16.55
C ALA A 357 -3.77 -14.57 16.45
N GLY A 358 -2.72 -15.19 15.88
CA GLY A 358 -1.43 -14.54 15.66
C GLY A 358 -1.52 -13.38 14.65
N ALA A 359 -2.33 -13.51 13.61
CA ALA A 359 -2.58 -12.46 12.62
C ALA A 359 -3.26 -11.24 13.26
N MET A 360 -4.35 -11.48 14.02
CA MET A 360 -5.06 -10.41 14.73
C MET A 360 -4.16 -9.71 15.75
N LYS A 361 -3.46 -10.48 16.58
CA LYS A 361 -2.52 -9.92 17.56
C LYS A 361 -1.46 -9.04 16.88
N ARG A 362 -0.89 -9.50 15.77
CA ARG A 362 0.14 -8.76 15.05
C ARG A 362 -0.39 -7.48 14.45
N TYR A 363 -1.63 -7.49 13.91
CA TYR A 363 -2.32 -6.30 13.46
C TYR A 363 -2.49 -5.30 14.61
N GLU A 364 -3.04 -5.74 15.75
CA GLU A 364 -3.29 -4.91 16.92
C GLU A 364 -2.02 -4.31 17.51
N GLU A 365 -0.90 -5.04 17.51
CA GLU A 365 0.37 -4.59 18.09
C GLU A 365 1.16 -3.64 17.16
N LEU A 366 1.01 -3.73 15.84
CA LEU A 366 1.91 -3.06 14.91
C LEU A 366 1.25 -2.25 13.80
N PHE A 367 0.03 -2.59 13.39
CA PHE A 367 -0.52 -2.15 12.11
C PHE A 367 -1.83 -1.38 12.22
N THR A 368 -2.19 -0.91 13.42
CA THR A 368 -3.34 -0.01 13.56
C THR A 368 -2.98 1.40 13.10
N SER A 369 -3.94 2.10 12.49
CA SER A 369 -3.80 3.51 12.11
C SER A 369 -3.34 4.36 13.30
N ARG A 370 -3.90 4.11 14.49
CA ARG A 370 -3.52 4.81 15.72
C ARG A 370 -2.03 4.72 15.99
N GLN A 371 -1.45 3.52 15.96
CA GLN A 371 -0.02 3.31 16.23
C GLN A 371 0.88 3.95 15.18
N MET A 372 0.45 3.91 13.89
CA MET A 372 1.18 4.60 12.82
C MET A 372 1.24 6.10 13.10
N ILE A 373 0.09 6.71 13.42
CA ILE A 373 0.02 8.15 13.67
C ILE A 373 0.81 8.53 14.94
N ASP A 374 0.69 7.77 16.03
CA ASP A 374 1.44 8.02 17.27
C ASP A 374 2.96 7.99 17.01
N LYS A 375 3.45 7.01 16.24
CA LYS A 375 4.86 6.93 15.86
C LYS A 375 5.29 8.09 14.96
N ILE A 376 4.44 8.54 14.03
CA ILE A 376 4.73 9.70 13.19
C ILE A 376 4.82 10.97 14.00
N ILE A 377 3.89 11.19 14.95
CA ILE A 377 3.94 12.32 15.87
C ILE A 377 5.25 12.30 16.66
N ASN A 378 5.64 11.14 17.20
CA ASN A 378 6.92 11.01 17.90
C ASN A 378 8.13 11.41 17.04
N VAL A 379 8.13 11.06 15.74
CA VAL A 379 9.19 11.49 14.81
C VAL A 379 9.15 13.02 14.61
N TYR A 380 7.98 13.62 14.58
CA TYR A 380 7.85 15.07 14.43
C TYR A 380 8.26 15.84 15.70
N GLU A 381 8.09 15.25 16.87
CA GLU A 381 8.45 15.86 18.16
C GLU A 381 9.93 15.71 18.52
N GLN A 382 10.63 14.72 17.94
CA GLN A 382 12.08 14.58 18.10
C GLN A 382 12.78 15.74 17.40
N THR A 383 13.32 16.67 18.18
CA THR A 383 14.31 17.66 17.75
C THR A 383 15.70 17.15 18.10
N ASP A 384 16.64 17.24 17.17
CA ASP A 384 18.06 16.95 17.43
C ASP A 384 18.65 17.91 18.44
#